data_6c0e123ffa88285c32147a82275a892c
#
_entry.id   6c0e123ffa88285c32147a82275a892c
#
_cell.length_a   1.000
_cell.length_b   1.000
_cell.length_c   1.000
_cell.angle_alpha   90.00
_cell.angle_beta   90.00
_cell.angle_gamma   90.00
#
_symmetry.space_group_name_H-M   'P 1'
#
loop_
_entity.id
_entity.type
_entity.pdbx_description
1 polymer ?
#
loop_
_entity_poly.entity_id
_entity_poly.type
_entity_poly.pdbx_seq_one_letter_code
_entity_poly.pdbx_strand_id
1 'polypeptide(L)'
;MKIKLYLKSLFIMAVTAGLIAAGGLFYNVNAQPAAFTAVKQAQVQQGIRVKPLTVVNSPKTYLNKTIIMDAKFDKFSTLGLDYKVAYRSSEKYISFLIKRDDTSFNIPLSEMKLFLKRDTAEKFIDLKTDDEVEITGVVFSDALGDAWIEVNELKITKKAPEEKKS
;
A
#
# COMPACT_ATOMS: atom_id res chain seq x y z
N MET A 1 -1.64 -49.06 -11.21
CA MET A 1 -2.67 -49.37 -12.24
C MET A 1 -3.87 -48.49 -12.02
N LYS A 2 -4.31 -47.80 -13.06
CA LYS A 2 -5.45 -46.88 -13.28
C LYS A 2 -5.11 -45.39 -13.22
N ILE A 3 -4.73 -44.94 -14.38
CA ILE A 3 -4.71 -43.54 -14.89
C ILE A 3 -6.16 -43.09 -15.08
N LYS A 4 -6.53 -41.94 -14.55
CA LYS A 4 -7.76 -41.24 -14.98
C LYS A 4 -7.39 -39.93 -15.67
N LEU A 5 -7.52 -39.98 -17.01
CA LEU A 5 -7.58 -38.81 -17.91
C LEU A 5 -8.86 -38.03 -17.59
N TYR A 6 -8.73 -36.72 -17.40
CA TYR A 6 -9.87 -35.78 -17.51
C TYR A 6 -9.73 -34.90 -18.74
N LEU A 7 -10.67 -35.12 -19.60
CA LEU A 7 -10.97 -34.60 -20.93
C LEU A 7 -11.14 -33.07 -20.92
N LYS A 8 -10.40 -32.40 -21.79
CA LYS A 8 -10.62 -30.96 -22.10
C LYS A 8 -11.85 -30.82 -22.95
N SER A 9 -12.84 -30.06 -22.48
CA SER A 9 -13.99 -29.64 -23.27
C SER A 9 -13.64 -28.40 -24.07
N LEU A 10 -13.51 -28.57 -25.38
CA LEU A 10 -13.30 -27.53 -26.38
C LEU A 10 -14.68 -27.06 -26.85
N PHE A 11 -15.10 -25.83 -26.50
CA PHE A 11 -16.31 -25.22 -27.05
C PHE A 11 -15.96 -24.46 -28.32
N ILE A 12 -16.28 -25.08 -29.47
CA ILE A 12 -16.22 -24.43 -30.78
C ILE A 12 -17.59 -23.84 -31.05
N MET A 13 -17.69 -22.52 -31.09
CA MET A 13 -18.90 -21.83 -31.61
C MET A 13 -18.70 -21.55 -33.08
N ALA A 14 -19.48 -22.25 -33.90
CA ALA A 14 -19.59 -22.00 -35.35
C ALA A 14 -20.45 -20.76 -35.59
N VAL A 15 -19.90 -19.77 -36.28
CA VAL A 15 -20.64 -18.62 -36.81
C VAL A 15 -21.04 -18.93 -38.24
N THR A 16 -22.33 -19.09 -38.51
CA THR A 16 -22.91 -19.23 -39.82
C THR A 16 -22.99 -17.87 -40.52
N ALA A 17 -22.34 -17.78 -41.67
CA ALA A 17 -22.45 -16.66 -42.58
C ALA A 17 -23.79 -16.67 -43.33
N GLY A 18 -24.56 -15.62 -43.17
CA GLY A 18 -25.75 -15.32 -44.00
C GLY A 18 -25.40 -14.23 -45.04
N LEU A 19 -25.37 -14.60 -46.28
CA LEU A 19 -25.19 -13.71 -47.42
C LEU A 19 -26.52 -13.13 -47.86
N ILE A 20 -26.72 -11.81 -47.77
CA ILE A 20 -27.77 -11.10 -48.49
C ILE A 20 -27.14 -9.93 -49.25
N ALA A 21 -27.19 -10.04 -50.58
CA ALA A 21 -26.84 -8.97 -51.51
C ALA A 21 -28.07 -8.09 -51.79
N ALA A 22 -27.93 -6.78 -51.70
CA ALA A 22 -28.49 -5.81 -52.65
C ALA A 22 -28.35 -4.35 -52.16
N GLY A 23 -27.86 -3.47 -53.00
CA GLY A 23 -28.19 -2.04 -53.02
C GLY A 23 -27.18 -1.11 -52.37
N GLY A 24 -26.39 -0.46 -53.22
CA GLY A 24 -25.34 0.49 -52.90
C GLY A 24 -25.78 1.73 -52.14
N LEU A 25 -24.84 2.21 -51.39
CA LEU A 25 -24.56 3.63 -51.11
C LEU A 25 -23.19 3.69 -50.47
N PHE A 26 -22.26 4.38 -51.17
CA PHE A 26 -20.91 4.58 -50.66
C PHE A 26 -20.93 5.50 -49.43
N TYR A 27 -20.88 4.94 -48.22
CA TYR A 27 -20.48 5.68 -47.07
C TYR A 27 -19.02 5.49 -46.81
N ASN A 28 -18.25 6.55 -47.06
CA ASN A 28 -16.86 6.65 -46.73
C ASN A 28 -16.76 6.79 -45.19
N VAL A 29 -16.71 5.65 -44.49
CA VAL A 29 -16.47 5.64 -43.04
C VAL A 29 -14.98 5.68 -42.86
N ASN A 30 -14.43 6.86 -42.65
CA ASN A 30 -13.12 7.04 -42.02
C ASN A 30 -13.20 6.44 -40.60
N ALA A 31 -13.01 5.13 -40.53
CA ALA A 31 -12.81 4.47 -39.24
C ALA A 31 -11.45 4.87 -38.71
N GLN A 32 -11.39 5.94 -37.97
CA GLN A 32 -10.25 6.16 -37.08
C GLN A 32 -10.16 4.97 -36.13
N PRO A 33 -8.98 4.33 -35.98
CA PRO A 33 -8.80 3.34 -34.94
C PRO A 33 -8.98 4.07 -33.61
N ALA A 34 -10.03 3.70 -32.90
CA ALA A 34 -10.21 4.11 -31.52
C ALA A 34 -8.97 3.63 -30.77
N ALA A 35 -8.07 4.56 -30.47
CA ALA A 35 -6.99 4.35 -29.55
C ALA A 35 -7.63 3.98 -28.21
N PHE A 36 -7.61 2.69 -27.90
CA PHE A 36 -7.87 2.21 -26.55
C PHE A 36 -6.77 2.80 -25.67
N THR A 37 -7.00 4.00 -25.19
CA THR A 37 -6.25 4.54 -24.07
C THR A 37 -6.60 3.64 -22.90
N ALA A 38 -5.74 2.65 -22.65
CA ALA A 38 -5.78 1.88 -21.42
C ALA A 38 -5.56 2.88 -20.28
N VAL A 39 -6.64 3.43 -19.77
CA VAL A 39 -6.65 4.13 -18.50
C VAL A 39 -6.25 3.07 -17.50
N LYS A 40 -4.97 3.09 -17.12
CA LYS A 40 -4.45 2.36 -15.96
C LYS A 40 -5.21 2.93 -14.77
N GLN A 41 -6.38 2.38 -14.50
CA GLN A 41 -7.10 2.64 -13.27
C GLN A 41 -6.14 2.25 -12.15
N ALA A 42 -5.52 3.25 -11.53
CA ALA A 42 -4.90 3.07 -10.25
C ALA A 42 -6.02 2.56 -9.34
N GLN A 43 -6.03 1.27 -9.05
CA GLN A 43 -6.87 0.72 -8.02
C GLN A 43 -6.43 1.44 -6.75
N VAL A 44 -7.23 2.40 -6.32
CA VAL A 44 -7.15 2.95 -4.97
C VAL A 44 -7.44 1.75 -4.08
N GLN A 45 -6.40 1.10 -3.59
CA GLN A 45 -6.55 0.08 -2.57
C GLN A 45 -7.19 0.78 -1.38
N GLN A 46 -8.47 0.54 -1.18
CA GLN A 46 -9.20 1.03 -0.01
C GLN A 46 -8.53 0.42 1.22
N GLY A 47 -7.68 1.21 1.89
CA GLY A 47 -7.05 0.79 3.12
C GLY A 47 -8.06 0.74 4.27
N ILE A 48 -7.84 -0.15 5.21
CA ILE A 48 -8.61 -0.24 6.45
C ILE A 48 -8.14 0.88 7.37
N ARG A 49 -9.00 1.85 7.69
CA ARG A 49 -8.66 2.87 8.69
C ARG A 49 -8.69 2.24 10.09
N VAL A 50 -7.60 2.36 10.82
CA VAL A 50 -7.40 1.68 12.11
C VAL A 50 -6.45 2.49 12.99
N LYS A 51 -6.60 2.37 14.32
CA LYS A 51 -5.65 2.95 15.28
C LYS A 51 -4.36 2.11 15.37
N PRO A 52 -3.18 2.75 15.53
CA PRO A 52 -1.90 2.04 15.66
C PRO A 52 -1.91 0.94 16.72
N LEU A 53 -2.42 1.21 17.92
CA LEU A 53 -2.50 0.24 19.01
C LEU A 53 -3.38 -0.97 18.69
N THR A 54 -4.44 -0.80 17.89
CA THR A 54 -5.26 -1.93 17.45
C THR A 54 -4.49 -2.89 16.57
N VAL A 55 -3.61 -2.35 15.70
CA VAL A 55 -2.75 -3.17 14.83
C VAL A 55 -1.70 -3.90 15.66
N VAL A 56 -1.06 -3.22 16.61
CA VAL A 56 -0.05 -3.83 17.51
C VAL A 56 -0.65 -4.95 18.35
N ASN A 57 -1.85 -4.75 18.89
CA ASN A 57 -2.53 -5.75 19.73
C ASN A 57 -2.98 -7.00 18.94
N SER A 58 -3.08 -6.90 17.60
CA SER A 58 -3.56 -8.00 16.76
C SER A 58 -2.92 -7.97 15.36
N PRO A 59 -1.59 -8.03 15.23
CA PRO A 59 -0.90 -7.82 13.95
C PRO A 59 -1.29 -8.86 12.89
N LYS A 60 -1.55 -10.12 13.28
CA LYS A 60 -2.00 -11.19 12.38
C LYS A 60 -3.31 -10.86 11.66
N THR A 61 -4.21 -10.13 12.31
CA THR A 61 -5.50 -9.72 11.72
C THR A 61 -5.31 -8.84 10.49
N TYR A 62 -4.23 -8.07 10.45
CA TYR A 62 -3.91 -7.11 9.40
C TYR A 62 -2.86 -7.58 8.41
N LEU A 63 -2.34 -8.79 8.56
CA LEU A 63 -1.30 -9.36 7.68
C LEU A 63 -1.76 -9.33 6.22
N ASN A 64 -0.89 -8.82 5.34
CA ASN A 64 -1.11 -8.60 3.90
C ASN A 64 -2.28 -7.64 3.57
N LYS A 65 -2.72 -6.83 4.53
CA LYS A 65 -3.75 -5.82 4.32
C LYS A 65 -3.14 -4.43 4.25
N THR A 66 -3.73 -3.57 3.40
CA THR A 66 -3.46 -2.14 3.41
C THR A 66 -4.22 -1.49 4.56
N ILE A 67 -3.52 -0.74 5.39
CA ILE A 67 -4.08 0.01 6.51
C ILE A 67 -3.78 1.49 6.36
N ILE A 68 -4.65 2.31 6.95
CA ILE A 68 -4.50 3.77 7.05
C ILE A 68 -4.59 4.13 8.52
N MET A 69 -3.61 4.89 9.01
CA MET A 69 -3.50 5.27 10.41
C MET A 69 -3.18 6.75 10.55
N ASP A 70 -3.79 7.40 11.52
CA ASP A 70 -3.38 8.72 12.00
C ASP A 70 -2.46 8.53 13.21
N ALA A 71 -1.35 9.24 13.26
CA ALA A 71 -0.36 9.12 14.33
C ALA A 71 0.41 10.42 14.53
N LYS A 72 1.11 10.53 15.67
CA LYS A 72 2.13 11.56 15.90
C LYS A 72 3.50 10.98 15.60
N PHE A 73 4.23 11.65 14.73
CA PHE A 73 5.61 11.28 14.42
C PHE A 73 6.51 11.51 15.66
N ASP A 74 7.42 10.58 15.89
CA ASP A 74 8.44 10.74 16.93
C ASP A 74 9.80 11.08 16.30
N LYS A 75 10.39 10.14 15.57
CA LYS A 75 11.70 10.32 14.92
C LYS A 75 11.96 9.26 13.87
N PHE A 76 12.89 9.55 12.95
CA PHE A 76 13.50 8.53 12.11
C PHE A 76 14.42 7.61 12.93
N SER A 77 14.53 6.37 12.49
CA SER A 77 15.23 5.29 13.21
C SER A 77 15.81 4.28 12.22
N THR A 78 16.57 3.33 12.76
CA THR A 78 17.02 2.13 12.03
C THR A 78 16.40 0.85 12.61
N LEU A 79 15.45 0.99 13.52
CA LEU A 79 14.84 -0.14 14.23
C LEU A 79 14.17 -1.12 13.26
N GLY A 80 14.57 -2.39 13.35
CA GLY A 80 14.03 -3.48 12.55
C GLY A 80 14.63 -3.65 11.16
N LEU A 81 15.43 -2.69 10.67
CA LEU A 81 16.12 -2.85 9.39
C LEU A 81 17.12 -4.03 9.44
N ASP A 82 17.30 -4.67 8.27
CA ASP A 82 18.20 -5.82 8.08
C ASP A 82 17.85 -7.06 8.94
N TYR A 83 16.67 -7.09 9.56
CA TYR A 83 16.21 -8.24 10.32
C TYR A 83 15.75 -9.37 9.38
N LYS A 84 16.38 -10.54 9.48
CA LYS A 84 16.25 -11.64 8.50
C LYS A 84 14.82 -12.13 8.28
N VAL A 85 14.00 -12.18 9.34
CA VAL A 85 12.64 -12.74 9.28
C VAL A 85 11.63 -11.78 8.65
N ALA A 86 11.88 -10.47 8.75
CA ALA A 86 11.04 -9.42 8.17
C ALA A 86 11.94 -8.40 7.44
N TYR A 87 12.70 -8.90 6.46
CA TYR A 87 13.80 -8.17 5.85
C TYR A 87 13.35 -6.94 5.07
N ARG A 88 13.94 -5.80 5.45
CA ARG A 88 13.99 -4.55 4.69
C ARG A 88 15.42 -4.00 4.80
N SER A 89 16.09 -3.86 3.64
CA SER A 89 17.47 -3.40 3.58
C SER A 89 17.63 -1.96 4.08
N SER A 90 18.58 -1.70 4.96
CA SER A 90 18.95 -0.36 5.41
C SER A 90 19.48 0.54 4.30
N GLU A 91 19.95 -0.03 3.18
CA GLU A 91 20.36 0.74 2.00
C GLU A 91 19.17 1.39 1.29
N LYS A 92 18.00 0.71 1.27
CA LYS A 92 16.81 1.12 0.51
C LYS A 92 15.73 1.75 1.39
N TYR A 93 15.73 1.45 2.68
CA TYR A 93 14.71 1.85 3.62
C TYR A 93 15.30 2.62 4.79
N ILE A 94 14.47 3.43 5.40
CA ILE A 94 14.64 3.98 6.74
C ILE A 94 13.42 3.57 7.55
N SER A 95 13.58 3.32 8.84
CA SER A 95 12.43 3.18 9.71
C SER A 95 12.12 4.50 10.41
N PHE A 96 10.91 4.61 10.94
CA PHE A 96 10.55 5.69 11.81
C PHE A 96 9.62 5.22 12.92
N LEU A 97 9.55 5.99 13.98
CA LEU A 97 8.73 5.73 15.14
C LEU A 97 7.60 6.75 15.22
N ILE A 98 6.49 6.30 15.76
CA ILE A 98 5.33 7.12 16.13
C ILE A 98 5.15 7.05 17.63
N LYS A 99 4.46 8.04 18.21
CA LYS A 99 4.15 8.06 19.62
C LYS A 99 2.98 7.14 19.97
N ARG A 100 3.01 6.57 21.16
CA ARG A 100 1.86 5.90 21.76
C ARG A 100 0.78 6.93 22.09
N ASP A 101 -0.49 6.55 21.90
CA ASP A 101 -1.65 7.39 22.23
C ASP A 101 -2.37 6.94 23.53
N ASP A 102 -1.91 5.84 24.15
CA ASP A 102 -2.45 5.27 25.39
C ASP A 102 -1.77 5.78 26.66
N THR A 103 -0.83 6.70 26.55
CA THR A 103 -0.08 7.27 27.67
C THR A 103 0.16 8.77 27.46
N SER A 104 0.23 9.51 28.57
CA SER A 104 0.66 10.92 28.55
C SER A 104 2.16 11.12 28.42
N PHE A 105 2.95 10.06 28.55
CA PHE A 105 4.39 10.12 28.41
C PHE A 105 4.77 10.04 26.92
N ASN A 106 5.85 10.73 26.54
CA ASN A 106 6.38 10.70 25.18
C ASN A 106 7.13 9.37 24.92
N ILE A 107 6.40 8.27 24.87
CA ILE A 107 6.94 6.94 24.64
C ILE A 107 6.68 6.54 23.19
N PRO A 108 7.71 6.14 22.42
CA PRO A 108 7.51 5.63 21.07
C PRO A 108 6.81 4.26 21.09
N LEU A 109 6.00 4.01 20.07
CA LEU A 109 5.34 2.72 19.85
C LEU A 109 6.32 1.77 19.14
N SER A 110 7.23 1.18 19.92
CA SER A 110 8.33 0.36 19.40
C SER A 110 7.90 -1.00 18.86
N GLU A 111 6.71 -1.49 19.24
CA GLU A 111 6.10 -2.72 18.76
C GLU A 111 5.56 -2.59 17.32
N MET A 112 5.51 -1.38 16.78
CA MET A 112 5.20 -1.11 15.39
C MET A 112 6.47 -0.72 14.63
N LYS A 113 6.84 -1.51 13.62
CA LYS A 113 8.00 -1.27 12.76
C LYS A 113 7.52 -0.65 11.46
N LEU A 114 7.78 0.63 11.25
CA LEU A 114 7.36 1.39 10.06
C LEU A 114 8.56 1.62 9.15
N PHE A 115 8.48 1.14 7.93
CA PHE A 115 9.55 1.22 6.93
C PHE A 115 9.13 2.08 5.75
N LEU A 116 9.89 3.12 5.48
CA LEU A 116 9.70 4.04 4.36
C LEU A 116 10.89 3.95 3.41
N LYS A 117 10.65 3.97 2.11
CA LYS A 117 11.74 4.03 1.13
C LYS A 117 12.53 5.32 1.33
N ARG A 118 13.87 5.26 1.23
CA ARG A 118 14.75 6.43 1.42
C ARG A 118 14.41 7.58 0.48
N ASP A 119 14.17 7.29 -0.81
CA ASP A 119 13.79 8.28 -1.81
C ASP A 119 12.48 9.02 -1.45
N THR A 120 11.60 8.33 -0.73
CA THR A 120 10.36 8.92 -0.22
C THR A 120 10.63 9.72 1.06
N ALA A 121 11.47 9.20 1.95
CA ALA A 121 11.80 9.85 3.23
C ALA A 121 12.49 11.20 3.04
N GLU A 122 13.28 11.36 1.97
CA GLU A 122 13.93 12.64 1.62
C GLU A 122 12.93 13.80 1.48
N LYS A 123 11.70 13.51 1.09
CA LYS A 123 10.61 14.52 0.98
C LYS A 123 10.09 14.97 2.34
N PHE A 124 10.45 14.29 3.40
CA PHE A 124 9.99 14.48 4.77
C PHE A 124 11.13 14.84 5.73
N ILE A 125 12.24 15.38 5.20
CA ILE A 125 13.40 15.77 6.00
C ILE A 125 13.07 16.81 7.08
N ASP A 126 12.05 17.63 6.85
CA ASP A 126 11.57 18.66 7.78
C ASP A 126 10.49 18.17 8.76
N LEU A 127 10.25 16.85 8.80
CA LEU A 127 9.30 16.26 9.72
C LEU A 127 9.84 16.35 11.15
N LYS A 128 9.04 16.91 12.04
CA LYS A 128 9.42 17.14 13.44
C LYS A 128 8.62 16.24 14.38
N THR A 129 9.18 15.97 15.53
CA THR A 129 8.47 15.29 16.63
C THR A 129 7.16 16.03 16.93
N ASP A 130 6.08 15.27 17.13
CA ASP A 130 4.70 15.74 17.32
C ASP A 130 3.98 16.26 16.07
N ASP A 131 4.61 16.24 14.89
CA ASP A 131 3.86 16.42 13.65
C ASP A 131 2.81 15.29 13.53
N GLU A 132 1.57 15.66 13.23
CA GLU A 132 0.51 14.69 12.96
C GLU A 132 0.63 14.21 11.51
N VAL A 133 0.58 12.89 11.34
CA VAL A 133 0.77 12.24 10.05
C VAL A 133 -0.32 11.22 9.78
N GLU A 134 -0.74 11.11 8.51
CA GLU A 134 -1.50 9.98 8.00
C GLU A 134 -0.53 9.02 7.31
N ILE A 135 -0.58 7.75 7.72
CA ILE A 135 0.29 6.68 7.24
C ILE A 135 -0.56 5.67 6.51
N THR A 136 -0.26 5.41 5.23
CA THR A 136 -0.84 4.30 4.46
C THR A 136 0.23 3.27 4.19
N GLY A 137 0.01 2.02 4.56
CA GLY A 137 0.99 0.97 4.37
C GLY A 137 0.40 -0.44 4.43
N VAL A 138 1.22 -1.42 4.10
CA VAL A 138 0.87 -2.85 4.14
C VAL A 138 1.56 -3.52 5.31
N VAL A 139 0.80 -4.22 6.13
CA VAL A 139 1.36 -5.09 7.17
C VAL A 139 1.91 -6.33 6.48
N PHE A 140 3.23 -6.44 6.35
CA PHE A 140 3.87 -7.51 5.60
C PHE A 140 4.40 -8.65 6.47
N SER A 141 4.51 -8.44 7.79
CA SER A 141 4.95 -9.45 8.73
C SER A 141 4.41 -9.18 10.13
N ASP A 142 4.30 -10.25 10.92
CA ASP A 142 3.99 -10.23 12.36
C ASP A 142 5.13 -10.85 13.19
N ALA A 143 6.34 -10.80 12.66
CA ALA A 143 7.53 -11.37 13.30
C ALA A 143 7.73 -10.82 14.71
N LEU A 144 8.11 -11.69 15.64
CA LEU A 144 8.27 -11.37 17.07
C LEU A 144 6.98 -10.93 17.78
N GLY A 145 5.81 -11.07 17.15
CA GLY A 145 4.55 -10.55 17.65
C GLY A 145 4.33 -9.05 17.38
N ASP A 146 5.27 -8.40 16.68
CA ASP A 146 5.22 -6.99 16.32
C ASP A 146 4.53 -6.78 14.97
N ALA A 147 4.01 -5.56 14.74
CA ALA A 147 3.46 -5.16 13.44
C ALA A 147 4.57 -4.58 12.56
N TRP A 148 4.88 -5.26 11.43
CA TRP A 148 5.89 -4.84 10.45
C TRP A 148 5.20 -4.29 9.21
N ILE A 149 5.35 -3.00 8.94
CA ILE A 149 4.57 -2.26 7.96
C ILE A 149 5.48 -1.60 6.94
N GLU A 150 5.29 -1.91 5.66
CA GLU A 150 5.86 -1.13 4.56
C GLU A 150 4.95 0.06 4.25
N VAL A 151 5.45 1.26 4.47
CA VAL A 151 4.72 2.50 4.25
C VAL A 151 4.79 2.89 2.78
N ASN A 152 3.62 2.94 2.14
CA ASN A 152 3.47 3.32 0.74
C ASN A 152 3.26 4.83 0.58
N GLU A 153 2.57 5.45 1.53
CA GLU A 153 2.28 6.87 1.54
C GLU A 153 2.37 7.42 2.96
N LEU A 154 2.98 8.59 3.07
CA LEU A 154 3.07 9.38 4.31
C LEU A 154 2.59 10.80 3.99
N LYS A 155 1.67 11.33 4.77
CA LYS A 155 1.16 12.69 4.64
C LYS A 155 1.27 13.42 5.96
N ILE A 156 1.73 14.66 5.95
CA ILE A 156 1.66 15.53 7.12
C ILE A 156 0.27 16.14 7.14
N THR A 157 -0.51 15.85 8.16
CA THR A 157 -1.87 16.37 8.33
C THR A 157 -1.89 17.64 9.16
N LYS A 158 -0.92 17.77 10.10
CA LYS A 158 -0.78 18.97 10.92
C LYS A 158 0.65 19.09 11.44
N LYS A 159 1.20 20.29 11.41
CA LYS A 159 2.51 20.60 12.00
C LYS A 159 2.38 20.80 13.53
N ALA A 160 3.39 20.31 14.24
CA ALA A 160 3.54 20.60 15.68
C ALA A 160 3.69 22.13 15.90
N PRO A 161 3.20 22.65 17.03
CA PRO A 161 3.44 24.06 17.37
C PRO A 161 4.96 24.33 17.47
N GLU A 162 5.41 25.44 16.92
CA GLU A 162 6.81 25.84 17.10
C GLU A 162 7.09 26.13 18.57
N GLU A 163 8.09 25.45 19.14
CA GLU A 163 8.58 25.80 20.46
C GLU A 163 9.12 27.23 20.43
N LYS A 164 8.46 28.13 21.15
CA LYS A 164 9.01 29.47 21.39
C LYS A 164 10.31 29.28 22.17
N LYS A 165 11.44 29.49 21.51
CA LYS A 165 12.73 29.58 22.19
C LYS A 165 12.64 30.75 23.16
N SER A 166 12.62 30.44 24.46
CA SER A 166 12.77 31.41 25.57
C SER A 166 14.21 31.86 25.64
#